data_4e48010d6570d74d0d82b95a22af923f
#
_entry.id   4e48010d6570d74d0d82b95a22af923f
#
_cell.length_a   1.000
_cell.length_b   1.000
_cell.length_c   1.000
_cell.angle_alpha   90.00
_cell.angle_beta   90.00
_cell.angle_gamma   90.00
#
_symmetry.space_group_name_H-M   'P 1'
#
loop_
_entity.id
_entity.type
_entity.pdbx_description
1 polymer ?
#
loop_
_entity_poly.entity_id
_entity_poly.type
_entity_poly.pdbx_seq_one_letter_code
_entity_poly.pdbx_strand_id
1 'polypeptide(L)'
;MKCPVCESESYEILKSKGKHSKELLLKCEECGNIYRETIIREKPVDVRIVISEFEKSKKAFVKLYPDEVLMVDDILDLDGKEVAVNSIEIKTSARVYRSQVSDIETIWASSMDIPARVGISVDFGGRVISKKVDVDRDFEFTVGDIVKMGNLIFKITSMKTIERKLRKGFAKAYVTKRVYGRPLEEFVRYNYDLSSNIV
;
A
#
# COMPACT_ATOMS: atom_id res chain seq x y z
N MET A 1 0.25 -3.23 -30.98
CA MET A 1 0.90 -2.78 -32.23
C MET A 1 0.61 -3.82 -33.28
N LYS A 2 0.15 -3.40 -34.47
CA LYS A 2 -0.24 -4.34 -35.55
C LYS A 2 0.69 -4.21 -36.75
N CYS A 3 1.05 -5.33 -37.35
CA CYS A 3 1.82 -5.32 -38.59
C CYS A 3 1.02 -4.64 -39.71
N PRO A 4 1.57 -3.66 -40.44
CA PRO A 4 0.84 -2.95 -41.49
C PRO A 4 0.56 -3.80 -42.75
N VAL A 5 1.13 -5.03 -42.82
CA VAL A 5 0.96 -5.93 -43.97
C VAL A 5 -0.03 -7.06 -43.69
N CYS A 6 0.06 -7.72 -42.54
CA CYS A 6 -0.76 -8.89 -42.20
C CYS A 6 -1.62 -8.72 -40.96
N GLU A 7 -1.60 -7.53 -40.33
CA GLU A 7 -2.33 -7.18 -39.12
C GLU A 7 -2.01 -8.04 -37.88
N SER A 8 -1.01 -8.91 -37.95
CA SER A 8 -0.55 -9.70 -36.82
C SER A 8 -0.02 -8.80 -35.70
N GLU A 9 -0.26 -9.21 -34.46
CA GLU A 9 0.23 -8.52 -33.22
C GLU A 9 1.55 -9.15 -32.71
N SER A 10 2.05 -10.20 -33.40
CA SER A 10 3.29 -10.90 -33.04
C SER A 10 4.48 -10.23 -33.72
N TYR A 11 5.45 -9.73 -32.94
CA TYR A 11 6.61 -9.02 -33.46
C TYR A 11 7.84 -9.16 -32.58
N GLU A 12 9.00 -9.11 -33.20
CA GLU A 12 10.31 -9.00 -32.57
C GLU A 12 10.80 -7.53 -32.61
N ILE A 13 11.35 -7.03 -31.50
CA ILE A 13 11.94 -5.69 -31.45
C ILE A 13 13.40 -5.76 -31.89
N LEU A 14 13.73 -5.28 -33.09
CA LEU A 14 15.07 -5.26 -33.61
C LEU A 14 15.91 -4.09 -33.05
N LYS A 15 15.30 -2.92 -32.87
CA LYS A 15 15.94 -1.71 -32.30
C LYS A 15 14.94 -0.87 -31.53
N SER A 16 15.45 -0.24 -30.48
CA SER A 16 14.70 0.79 -29.71
C SER A 16 15.59 2.00 -29.51
N LYS A 17 15.09 3.22 -29.83
CA LYS A 17 15.80 4.47 -29.67
C LYS A 17 14.89 5.55 -29.09
N GLY A 18 15.42 6.36 -28.17
CA GLY A 18 14.70 7.48 -27.53
C GLY A 18 14.36 7.23 -26.07
N LYS A 19 14.16 8.30 -25.29
CA LYS A 19 13.79 8.26 -23.85
C LYS A 19 12.30 8.48 -23.61
N HIS A 20 11.70 9.50 -24.24
CA HIS A 20 10.28 9.87 -24.07
C HIS A 20 9.44 9.48 -25.30
N SER A 21 9.99 9.59 -26.49
CA SER A 21 9.44 9.04 -27.71
C SER A 21 10.34 7.85 -28.09
N LYS A 22 9.84 6.63 -28.01
CA LYS A 22 10.57 5.44 -28.42
C LYS A 22 10.23 5.13 -29.86
N GLU A 23 11.20 5.29 -30.74
CA GLU A 23 11.15 4.76 -32.11
C GLU A 23 11.57 3.30 -32.04
N LEU A 24 10.67 2.41 -32.40
CA LEU A 24 10.90 0.98 -32.45
C LEU A 24 11.02 0.53 -33.90
N LEU A 25 12.04 -0.26 -34.18
CA LEU A 25 12.13 -1.04 -35.41
C LEU A 25 11.65 -2.46 -35.09
N LEU A 26 10.54 -2.85 -35.70
CA LEU A 26 9.84 -4.09 -35.42
C LEU A 26 9.92 -5.00 -36.65
N LYS A 27 10.03 -6.31 -36.40
CA LYS A 27 9.91 -7.35 -37.44
C LYS A 27 8.70 -8.21 -37.07
N CYS A 28 7.75 -8.32 -37.99
CA CYS A 28 6.63 -9.23 -37.84
C CYS A 28 7.10 -10.68 -37.88
N GLU A 29 6.72 -11.48 -36.90
CA GLU A 29 7.08 -12.89 -36.83
C GLU A 29 6.35 -13.75 -37.88
N GLU A 30 5.16 -13.30 -38.33
CA GLU A 30 4.38 -14.06 -39.29
C GLU A 30 4.73 -13.79 -40.76
N CYS A 31 4.83 -12.52 -41.16
CA CYS A 31 5.10 -12.17 -42.54
C CYS A 31 6.54 -11.69 -42.82
N GLY A 32 7.35 -11.52 -41.73
CA GLY A 32 8.74 -11.06 -41.84
C GLY A 32 8.89 -9.57 -42.16
N ASN A 33 7.80 -8.81 -42.34
CA ASN A 33 7.85 -7.39 -42.67
C ASN A 33 8.52 -6.59 -41.55
N ILE A 34 9.43 -5.66 -41.95
CA ILE A 34 10.12 -4.76 -41.02
C ILE A 34 9.48 -3.38 -41.12
N TYR A 35 9.01 -2.86 -40.01
CA TYR A 35 8.34 -1.56 -39.95
C TYR A 35 8.78 -0.76 -38.70
N ARG A 36 8.55 0.54 -38.78
CA ARG A 36 8.84 1.46 -37.65
C ARG A 36 7.57 1.90 -37.01
N GLU A 37 7.58 1.95 -35.67
CA GLU A 37 6.50 2.48 -34.90
C GLU A 37 7.05 3.42 -33.83
N THR A 38 6.38 4.55 -33.60
CA THR A 38 6.79 5.53 -32.60
C THR A 38 5.81 5.49 -31.45
N ILE A 39 6.28 5.06 -30.30
CA ILE A 39 5.53 5.16 -29.05
C ILE A 39 5.86 6.50 -28.41
N ILE A 40 4.90 7.40 -28.37
CA ILE A 40 5.01 8.65 -27.64
C ILE A 40 4.52 8.36 -26.22
N ARG A 41 5.43 8.34 -25.23
CA ARG A 41 5.04 8.33 -23.82
C ARG A 41 4.82 9.77 -23.39
N GLU A 42 3.69 10.01 -22.75
CA GLU A 42 3.42 11.30 -22.10
C GLU A 42 4.54 11.61 -21.08
N LYS A 43 4.78 12.89 -20.84
CA LYS A 43 5.76 13.29 -19.82
C LYS A 43 5.20 12.92 -18.44
N PRO A 44 6.07 12.48 -17.49
CA PRO A 44 5.62 12.26 -16.14
C PRO A 44 5.09 13.57 -15.53
N VAL A 45 4.03 13.46 -14.76
CA VAL A 45 3.40 14.56 -14.03
C VAL A 45 3.75 14.49 -12.56
N ASP A 46 3.84 15.63 -11.90
CA ASP A 46 4.06 15.72 -10.46
C ASP A 46 2.71 15.50 -9.74
N VAL A 47 2.58 14.37 -9.04
CA VAL A 47 1.39 14.04 -8.24
C VAL A 47 1.68 14.33 -6.77
N ARG A 48 0.75 15.02 -6.10
CA ARG A 48 0.88 15.31 -4.67
C ARG A 48 0.76 14.03 -3.85
N ILE A 49 1.72 13.83 -2.94
CA ILE A 49 1.73 12.72 -2.00
C ILE A 49 1.85 13.23 -0.57
N VAL A 50 1.07 12.68 0.34
CA VAL A 50 1.12 12.95 1.78
C VAL A 50 1.61 11.69 2.47
N ILE A 51 2.83 11.75 3.00
CA ILE A 51 3.49 10.62 3.66
C ILE A 51 3.29 10.77 5.16
N SER A 52 2.70 9.76 5.78
CA SER A 52 2.51 9.68 7.23
C SER A 52 3.67 8.93 7.89
N GLU A 53 4.29 9.59 8.88
CA GLU A 53 5.31 9.01 9.76
C GLU A 53 4.81 9.16 11.19
N PHE A 54 4.18 8.11 11.73
CA PHE A 54 3.50 8.12 13.04
C PHE A 54 2.42 9.21 13.14
N GLU A 55 2.67 10.26 13.92
CA GLU A 55 1.74 11.39 14.15
C GLU A 55 2.05 12.60 13.25
N LYS A 56 3.13 12.54 12.50
CA LYS A 56 3.55 13.60 11.57
C LYS A 56 3.17 13.21 10.14
N SER A 57 2.85 14.23 9.35
CA SER A 57 2.60 14.05 7.91
C SER A 57 3.46 15.03 7.13
N LYS A 58 4.11 14.56 6.08
CA LYS A 58 4.95 15.36 5.19
C LYS A 58 4.32 15.37 3.80
N LYS A 59 4.23 16.56 3.19
CA LYS A 59 3.81 16.71 1.80
C LYS A 59 5.03 16.62 0.89
N ALA A 60 4.90 15.88 -0.21
CA ALA A 60 5.90 15.75 -1.25
C ALA A 60 5.22 15.63 -2.62
N PHE A 61 6.00 15.49 -3.67
CA PHE A 61 5.54 15.21 -5.03
C PHE A 61 6.28 13.99 -5.57
N VAL A 62 5.56 13.13 -6.27
CA VAL A 62 6.10 11.96 -6.95
C VAL A 62 5.85 12.11 -8.45
N LYS A 63 6.85 11.76 -9.27
CA LYS A 63 6.72 11.78 -10.74
C LYS A 63 6.19 10.44 -11.23
N LEU A 64 5.00 10.46 -11.79
CA LEU A 64 4.32 9.28 -12.35
C LEU A 64 3.86 9.58 -13.77
N TYR A 65 3.72 8.53 -14.59
CA TYR A 65 3.19 8.72 -15.95
C TYR A 65 1.66 8.77 -15.92
N PRO A 66 1.02 9.68 -16.67
CA PRO A 66 -0.44 9.86 -16.65
C PRO A 66 -1.24 8.61 -17.00
N ASP A 67 -0.68 7.74 -17.86
CA ASP A 67 -1.25 6.48 -18.33
C ASP A 67 -1.07 5.31 -17.35
N GLU A 68 -0.26 5.48 -16.30
CA GLU A 68 -0.07 4.46 -15.26
C GLU A 68 -1.31 4.34 -14.39
N VAL A 69 -1.51 3.14 -13.86
CA VAL A 69 -2.58 2.84 -12.92
C VAL A 69 -1.97 2.57 -11.57
N LEU A 70 -2.39 3.33 -10.57
CA LEU A 70 -1.97 3.18 -9.17
C LEU A 70 -3.07 2.50 -8.36
N MET A 71 -2.67 1.63 -7.43
CA MET A 71 -3.56 0.94 -6.50
C MET A 71 -3.12 1.17 -5.05
N VAL A 72 -4.06 0.99 -4.14
CA VAL A 72 -3.74 0.87 -2.71
C VAL A 72 -2.85 -0.35 -2.50
N ASP A 73 -1.87 -0.23 -1.61
CA ASP A 73 -0.79 -1.18 -1.32
C ASP A 73 0.37 -1.18 -2.34
N ASP A 74 0.31 -0.38 -3.42
CA ASP A 74 1.49 -0.17 -4.27
C ASP A 74 2.61 0.50 -3.48
N ILE A 75 3.85 0.14 -3.80
CA ILE A 75 5.05 0.73 -3.22
C ILE A 75 5.63 1.73 -4.22
N LEU A 76 5.85 2.95 -3.77
CA LEU A 76 6.48 4.02 -4.54
C LEU A 76 7.84 4.34 -3.96
N ASP A 77 8.82 4.59 -4.83
CA ASP A 77 10.12 5.12 -4.44
C ASP A 77 10.09 6.66 -4.51
N LEU A 78 10.48 7.30 -3.42
CA LEU A 78 10.67 8.75 -3.33
C LEU A 78 12.09 9.04 -2.84
N ASP A 79 12.98 9.34 -3.76
CA ASP A 79 14.38 9.68 -3.48
C ASP A 79 15.10 8.58 -2.65
N GLY A 80 14.85 7.30 -2.98
CA GLY A 80 15.43 6.14 -2.30
C GLY A 80 14.71 5.74 -1.01
N LYS A 81 13.53 6.29 -0.74
CA LYS A 81 12.65 5.88 0.37
C LYS A 81 11.39 5.22 -0.16
N GLU A 82 11.12 4.03 0.30
CA GLU A 82 9.91 3.31 -0.05
C GLU A 82 8.71 3.80 0.79
N VAL A 83 7.61 4.04 0.11
CA VAL A 83 6.34 4.41 0.74
C VAL A 83 5.21 3.54 0.19
N ALA A 84 4.36 3.04 1.07
CA ALA A 84 3.18 2.25 0.69
C ALA A 84 1.96 3.15 0.53
N VAL A 85 1.25 3.00 -0.57
CA VAL A 85 0.00 3.74 -0.87
C VAL A 85 -1.12 3.23 0.03
N ASN A 86 -1.68 4.09 0.86
CA ASN A 86 -2.77 3.74 1.79
C ASN A 86 -4.16 4.13 1.25
N SER A 87 -4.23 5.18 0.43
CA SER A 87 -5.48 5.69 -0.13
C SER A 87 -5.19 6.62 -1.30
N ILE A 88 -6.04 6.62 -2.30
CA ILE A 88 -5.95 7.46 -3.47
C ILE A 88 -7.16 8.39 -3.49
N GLU A 89 -6.93 9.70 -3.56
CA GLU A 89 -7.97 10.71 -3.72
C GLU A 89 -7.93 11.24 -5.16
N ILE A 90 -9.04 11.14 -5.85
CA ILE A 90 -9.17 11.61 -7.23
C ILE A 90 -9.70 13.05 -7.27
N LYS A 91 -9.60 13.71 -8.43
CA LYS A 91 -9.98 15.11 -8.66
C LYS A 91 -11.42 15.46 -8.26
N THR A 92 -12.30 14.48 -8.15
CA THR A 92 -13.67 14.62 -7.62
C THR A 92 -13.75 14.56 -6.09
N SER A 93 -12.63 14.55 -5.38
CA SER A 93 -12.51 14.39 -3.92
C SER A 93 -12.99 13.03 -3.39
N ALA A 94 -13.27 12.06 -4.26
CA ALA A 94 -13.60 10.70 -3.86
C ALA A 94 -12.33 9.90 -3.56
N ARG A 95 -12.42 9.00 -2.57
CA ARG A 95 -11.36 8.04 -2.28
C ARG A 95 -11.66 6.72 -2.97
N VAL A 96 -10.67 6.23 -3.73
CA VAL A 96 -10.80 5.03 -4.54
C VAL A 96 -9.65 4.07 -4.23
N TYR A 97 -9.87 2.78 -4.48
CA TYR A 97 -8.85 1.75 -4.33
C TYR A 97 -7.84 1.75 -5.48
N ARG A 98 -8.28 2.13 -6.68
CA ARG A 98 -7.51 2.12 -7.92
C ARG A 98 -7.90 3.31 -8.78
N SER A 99 -6.90 3.95 -9.40
CA SER A 99 -7.14 5.04 -10.35
C SER A 99 -6.02 5.15 -11.37
N GLN A 100 -6.32 5.70 -12.52
CA GLN A 100 -5.31 6.18 -13.46
C GLN A 100 -4.66 7.44 -12.88
N VAL A 101 -3.34 7.58 -13.06
CA VAL A 101 -2.56 8.70 -12.49
C VAL A 101 -3.10 10.07 -12.95
N SER A 102 -3.56 10.17 -14.20
CA SER A 102 -4.19 11.40 -14.74
C SER A 102 -5.38 11.91 -13.92
N ASP A 103 -6.07 11.06 -13.20
CA ASP A 103 -7.26 11.39 -12.41
C ASP A 103 -6.95 11.63 -10.92
N ILE A 104 -5.72 11.34 -10.50
CA ILE A 104 -5.32 11.44 -9.09
C ILE A 104 -5.08 12.91 -8.72
N GLU A 105 -5.62 13.33 -7.59
CA GLU A 105 -5.36 14.61 -6.94
C GLU A 105 -4.32 14.48 -5.84
N THR A 106 -4.48 13.47 -4.95
CA THR A 106 -3.60 13.26 -3.80
C THR A 106 -3.44 11.77 -3.50
N ILE A 107 -2.20 11.35 -3.29
CA ILE A 107 -1.85 10.03 -2.79
C ILE A 107 -1.59 10.14 -1.28
N TRP A 108 -2.23 9.29 -0.49
CA TRP A 108 -1.96 9.13 0.93
C TRP A 108 -1.12 7.88 1.12
N ALA A 109 0.07 8.04 1.70
CA ALA A 109 1.04 6.96 1.86
C ALA A 109 1.63 6.93 3.27
N SER A 110 2.28 5.84 3.62
CA SER A 110 3.08 5.70 4.84
C SER A 110 4.49 5.24 4.51
N SER A 111 5.48 5.77 5.23
CA SER A 111 6.87 5.34 5.10
C SER A 111 7.01 3.86 5.42
N MET A 112 7.81 3.14 4.62
CA MET A 112 8.15 1.73 4.86
C MET A 112 9.32 1.58 5.84
N ASP A 113 10.10 2.64 6.06
CA ASP A 113 11.29 2.63 6.91
C ASP A 113 10.98 2.60 8.42
N ILE A 114 9.72 2.82 8.79
CA ILE A 114 9.30 2.87 10.19
C ILE A 114 8.31 1.76 10.52
N PRO A 115 8.35 1.23 11.76
CA PRO A 115 7.38 0.23 12.20
C PRO A 115 5.94 0.75 12.14
N ALA A 116 4.99 -0.16 12.02
CA ALA A 116 3.57 0.18 12.06
C ALA A 116 3.15 0.47 13.50
N ARG A 117 2.53 1.65 13.72
CA ARG A 117 1.96 2.03 15.02
C ARG A 117 0.50 1.64 15.09
N VAL A 118 0.17 0.69 15.96
CA VAL A 118 -1.18 0.15 16.13
C VAL A 118 -1.73 0.51 17.52
N GLY A 119 -2.94 1.06 17.56
CA GLY A 119 -3.65 1.26 18.82
C GLY A 119 -4.21 -0.05 19.34
N ILE A 120 -4.06 -0.31 20.65
CA ILE A 120 -4.68 -1.45 21.33
C ILE A 120 -5.63 -0.92 22.38
N SER A 121 -6.88 -1.38 22.39
CA SER A 121 -7.90 -1.01 23.35
C SER A 121 -8.49 -2.26 23.98
N VAL A 122 -8.33 -2.40 25.29
CA VAL A 122 -8.84 -3.54 26.05
C VAL A 122 -9.97 -3.07 26.96
N ASP A 123 -11.15 -3.66 26.78
CA ASP A 123 -12.38 -3.32 27.48
C ASP A 123 -12.63 -4.27 28.66
N PHE A 124 -12.68 -3.71 29.86
CA PHE A 124 -12.92 -4.41 31.13
C PHE A 124 -14.41 -4.40 31.55
N GLY A 125 -15.32 -3.97 30.65
CA GLY A 125 -16.75 -3.90 30.98
C GLY A 125 -17.22 -2.61 31.62
N GLY A 126 -16.38 -1.58 31.71
CA GLY A 126 -16.70 -0.26 32.29
C GLY A 126 -15.51 0.68 32.24
N ARG A 127 -14.33 0.09 32.01
CA ARG A 127 -13.07 0.82 31.84
C ARG A 127 -12.34 0.28 30.63
N VAL A 128 -11.83 1.17 29.79
CA VAL A 128 -11.02 0.82 28.63
C VAL A 128 -9.57 1.26 28.88
N ILE A 129 -8.64 0.34 28.75
CA ILE A 129 -7.20 0.63 28.72
C ILE A 129 -6.77 0.71 27.26
N SER A 130 -6.19 1.85 26.87
CA SER A 130 -5.67 2.05 25.52
C SER A 130 -4.17 2.33 25.56
N LYS A 131 -3.41 1.63 24.72
CA LYS A 131 -1.98 1.79 24.49
C LYS A 131 -1.71 1.83 23.00
N LYS A 132 -0.54 2.33 22.60
CA LYS A 132 -0.02 2.20 21.26
C LYS A 132 1.17 1.25 21.28
N VAL A 133 1.33 0.45 20.25
CA VAL A 133 2.48 -0.44 20.06
C VAL A 133 3.08 -0.22 18.68
N ASP A 134 4.40 -0.26 18.61
CA ASP A 134 5.15 -0.23 17.37
C ASP A 134 5.62 -1.66 17.06
N VAL A 135 5.18 -2.20 15.93
CA VAL A 135 5.47 -3.56 15.48
C VAL A 135 5.91 -3.54 14.01
N ASP A 136 6.55 -4.61 13.58
CA ASP A 136 6.89 -4.76 12.18
C ASP A 136 5.66 -4.58 11.29
N ARG A 137 5.83 -3.97 10.13
CA ARG A 137 4.73 -3.66 9.22
C ARG A 137 3.97 -4.91 8.78
N ASP A 138 4.70 -6.01 8.58
CA ASP A 138 4.14 -7.30 8.17
C ASP A 138 3.64 -8.16 9.33
N PHE A 139 3.76 -7.68 10.58
CA PHE A 139 3.25 -8.39 11.74
C PHE A 139 1.72 -8.61 11.60
N GLU A 140 1.27 -9.84 11.82
CA GLU A 140 -0.13 -10.21 11.66
C GLU A 140 -0.84 -10.27 13.01
N PHE A 141 -1.94 -9.53 13.12
CA PHE A 141 -2.89 -9.66 14.21
C PHE A 141 -4.04 -10.57 13.77
N THR A 142 -4.37 -11.57 14.59
CA THR A 142 -5.49 -12.50 14.31
C THR A 142 -6.57 -12.33 15.38
N VAL A 143 -7.83 -12.26 14.94
CA VAL A 143 -8.97 -12.27 15.88
C VAL A 143 -9.04 -13.61 16.58
N GLY A 144 -9.03 -13.58 17.91
CA GLY A 144 -8.98 -14.78 18.75
C GLY A 144 -7.63 -15.00 19.43
N ASP A 145 -6.55 -14.38 18.95
CA ASP A 145 -5.24 -14.47 19.59
C ASP A 145 -5.26 -13.89 21.01
N ILE A 146 -4.46 -14.53 21.85
CA ILE A 146 -4.19 -14.09 23.23
C ILE A 146 -2.87 -13.35 23.21
N VAL A 147 -2.88 -12.11 23.69
CA VAL A 147 -1.75 -11.18 23.64
C VAL A 147 -1.40 -10.74 25.04
N LYS A 148 -0.09 -10.71 25.33
CA LYS A 148 0.44 -10.06 26.53
C LYS A 148 0.94 -8.67 26.19
N MET A 149 0.66 -7.68 27.03
CA MET A 149 1.07 -6.29 26.91
C MET A 149 1.34 -5.70 28.30
N GLY A 150 2.58 -5.72 28.72
CA GLY A 150 2.94 -5.41 30.13
C GLY A 150 2.34 -6.43 31.09
N ASN A 151 1.59 -5.95 32.08
CA ASN A 151 0.88 -6.82 33.04
C ASN A 151 -0.51 -7.25 32.56
N LEU A 152 -0.88 -6.93 31.32
CA LEU A 152 -2.19 -7.20 30.77
C LEU A 152 -2.15 -8.36 29.79
N ILE A 153 -3.02 -9.35 30.00
CA ILE A 153 -3.28 -10.43 29.04
C ILE A 153 -4.72 -10.29 28.55
N PHE A 154 -4.90 -10.31 27.24
CA PHE A 154 -6.21 -10.12 26.63
C PHE A 154 -6.37 -10.95 25.35
N LYS A 155 -7.63 -11.26 25.01
CA LYS A 155 -8.00 -11.91 23.76
C LYS A 155 -8.48 -10.87 22.76
N ILE A 156 -7.96 -10.91 21.53
CA ILE A 156 -8.40 -10.06 20.43
C ILE A 156 -9.83 -10.44 20.03
N THR A 157 -10.74 -9.48 20.09
CA THR A 157 -12.16 -9.67 19.73
C THR A 157 -12.53 -9.10 18.38
N SER A 158 -11.85 -8.03 17.97
CA SER A 158 -12.03 -7.40 16.66
C SER A 158 -10.88 -6.45 16.35
N MET A 159 -10.77 -6.06 15.07
CA MET A 159 -9.77 -5.09 14.61
C MET A 159 -10.43 -4.06 13.71
N LYS A 160 -9.95 -2.82 13.74
CA LYS A 160 -10.29 -1.77 12.78
C LYS A 160 -9.11 -1.58 11.85
N THR A 161 -9.29 -1.92 10.59
CA THR A 161 -8.34 -1.64 9.51
C THR A 161 -8.60 -0.27 8.87
N ILE A 162 -7.82 0.09 7.88
CA ILE A 162 -8.03 1.29 7.06
C ILE A 162 -9.42 1.25 6.40
N GLU A 163 -9.83 0.08 5.89
CA GLU A 163 -11.07 -0.09 5.12
C GLU A 163 -12.28 -0.42 6.00
N ARG A 164 -12.15 -1.39 6.91
CA ARG A 164 -13.29 -1.97 7.61
C ARG A 164 -12.96 -2.47 9.02
N LYS A 165 -14.00 -2.84 9.76
CA LYS A 165 -13.87 -3.57 11.04
C LYS A 165 -13.93 -5.07 10.79
N LEU A 166 -12.91 -5.80 11.26
CA LEU A 166 -12.84 -7.26 11.20
C LEU A 166 -13.26 -7.85 12.54
N ARG A 167 -14.13 -8.86 12.50
CA ARG A 167 -14.56 -9.65 13.66
C ARG A 167 -14.09 -11.11 13.56
N LYS A 168 -13.45 -11.49 12.46
CA LYS A 168 -12.85 -12.82 12.20
C LYS A 168 -11.68 -12.63 11.23
N GLY A 169 -10.72 -13.58 11.24
CA GLY A 169 -9.55 -13.57 10.37
C GLY A 169 -8.43 -12.73 10.92
N PHE A 170 -7.52 -12.34 10.04
CA PHE A 170 -6.28 -11.62 10.38
C PHE A 170 -6.13 -10.34 9.55
N ALA A 171 -5.21 -9.48 10.00
CA ALA A 171 -4.77 -8.31 9.25
C ALA A 171 -3.34 -7.96 9.62
N LYS A 172 -2.56 -7.51 8.63
CA LYS A 172 -1.21 -7.00 8.84
C LYS A 172 -1.22 -5.66 9.57
N ALA A 173 -0.16 -5.40 10.32
CA ALA A 173 -0.05 -4.20 11.16
C ALA A 173 -0.15 -2.90 10.36
N TYR A 174 0.43 -2.83 9.16
CA TYR A 174 0.41 -1.62 8.33
C TYR A 174 -0.99 -1.16 7.89
N VAL A 175 -1.95 -2.10 7.78
CA VAL A 175 -3.36 -1.77 7.49
C VAL A 175 -4.21 -1.67 8.76
N THR A 176 -3.70 -2.07 9.92
CA THR A 176 -4.45 -2.14 11.18
C THR A 176 -4.33 -0.83 11.95
N LYS A 177 -5.44 -0.10 12.11
CA LYS A 177 -5.49 1.13 12.90
C LYS A 177 -5.63 0.86 14.40
N ARG A 178 -6.44 -0.16 14.76
CA ARG A 178 -6.74 -0.48 16.16
C ARG A 178 -7.15 -1.92 16.35
N VAL A 179 -6.62 -2.55 17.39
CA VAL A 179 -7.00 -3.86 17.90
C VAL A 179 -7.86 -3.66 19.14
N TYR A 180 -8.97 -4.39 19.23
CA TYR A 180 -9.86 -4.41 20.39
C TYR A 180 -9.79 -5.76 21.06
N GLY A 181 -9.70 -5.77 22.38
CA GLY A 181 -9.62 -6.99 23.16
C GLY A 181 -10.45 -6.95 24.44
N ARG A 182 -10.59 -8.12 25.05
CA ARG A 182 -11.13 -8.30 26.41
C ARG A 182 -10.08 -8.96 27.28
N PRO A 183 -9.95 -8.55 28.54
CA PRO A 183 -8.96 -9.11 29.45
C PRO A 183 -9.23 -10.59 29.71
N LEU A 184 -8.17 -11.32 29.98
CA LEU A 184 -8.19 -12.71 30.44
C LEU A 184 -7.54 -12.81 31.82
N GLU A 185 -7.82 -13.88 32.56
CA GLU A 185 -7.22 -14.18 33.84
C GLU A 185 -5.72 -14.55 33.69
N GLU A 186 -4.94 -14.34 34.75
CA GLU A 186 -3.47 -14.25 34.73
C GLU A 186 -2.70 -15.52 34.31
N PHE A 187 -3.29 -16.66 34.14
CA PHE A 187 -2.58 -17.93 33.87
C PHE A 187 -2.79 -18.54 32.51
N VAL A 188 -3.11 -17.70 31.50
CA VAL A 188 -3.37 -18.16 30.14
C VAL A 188 -2.12 -18.03 29.27
N ARG A 189 -1.77 -19.09 28.54
CA ARG A 189 -0.71 -19.05 27.54
C ARG A 189 -1.07 -18.06 26.43
N TYR A 190 -0.18 -17.14 26.14
CA TYR A 190 -0.36 -16.13 25.08
C TYR A 190 0.35 -16.55 23.79
N ASN A 191 -0.14 -16.06 22.65
CA ASN A 191 0.43 -16.30 21.33
C ASN A 191 1.70 -15.46 21.14
N TYR A 192 1.69 -14.20 21.61
CA TYR A 192 2.83 -13.28 21.53
C TYR A 192 2.79 -12.23 22.62
N ASP A 193 3.97 -11.63 22.89
CA ASP A 193 4.19 -10.60 23.91
C ASP A 193 4.58 -9.27 23.24
N LEU A 194 3.78 -8.25 23.43
CA LEU A 194 3.99 -6.88 22.91
C LEU A 194 4.49 -5.91 23.98
N SER A 195 4.95 -6.40 25.13
CA SER A 195 5.34 -5.54 26.26
C SER A 195 6.51 -4.61 25.93
N SER A 196 7.46 -5.08 25.10
CA SER A 196 8.60 -4.28 24.62
C SER A 196 8.25 -3.29 23.51
N ASN A 197 7.08 -3.44 22.91
CA ASN A 197 6.64 -2.63 21.75
C ASN A 197 5.77 -1.43 22.16
N ILE A 198 5.49 -1.25 23.46
CA ILE A 198 4.65 -0.17 23.98
C ILE A 198 5.36 1.17 23.83
N VAL A 199 4.63 2.18 23.29
CA VAL A 199 5.07 3.57 23.09
C VAL A 199 4.11 4.56 23.73
#